data_8821e1acf4e3ee9758d9275c50128846
#
_entry.id   8821e1acf4e3ee9758d9275c50128846
#
_cell.length_a   1.000
_cell.length_b   1.000
_cell.length_c   1.000
_cell.angle_alpha   90.00
_cell.angle_beta   90.00
_cell.angle_gamma   90.00
#
_symmetry.space_group_name_H-M   'P 1'
#
loop_
_entity.id
_entity.type
_entity.pdbx_description
1 polymer ?
#
loop_
_entity_poly.entity_id
_entity_poly.type
_entity_poly.pdbx_seq_one_letter_code
_entity_poly.pdbx_strand_id
1 'polypeptide(L)'
;MKSKFYSHILYAILLTTVCITSCDKSIEFSEQLTPLNPTNLDPDAATWSMVLMTSPDQIAVPAPTDVTSDAYKAELASIKDAQSKLTKSQQQTIDYWSGGGVLRWNQIFRGLVARYNLPPAPKADGTYPAPDAENPFADPMFPFANPPYAARAYSYVTATIYDALKAGWHYKYLYNRPSPSKVDDAIQALAPESDLPAYPSEAAVMSGAAAEMLKLLFPASLEEITRMAADQRNAALWSGKASSSDISAGLALGKAVAALFIARARTDGMGAAGGNKAIWEALKLNASSRGDEPWVSLETPPRPPMLPLFNKVLPWKMTYDQIVAIRPPAPPLRGSAEMDAECAEVKYYTDNLTRERLSIVHKWADGAGTYSPPGHWNDIAAEHIRDAGFSEVRAARAFALLNMTMHNAAVACWDTKYFYFNARPTQLVPAIKTGTGIPNFPAYVSGHSTFSASAAEFLSYLFPAHSGDFEAMASEASMSRLYGGIHYRKDCEGGLVLGKDVGKHIVETFAKLDGAD
;
A
#
# COMPACT_ATOMS: atom_id res chain seq x y z
N MET A 1 -9.07 -65.32 -12.09
CA MET A 1 -9.12 -64.09 -12.89
C MET A 1 -9.90 -62.95 -12.21
N LYS A 2 -10.99 -63.18 -11.46
CA LYS A 2 -11.78 -62.10 -10.81
C LYS A 2 -11.06 -61.38 -9.65
N SER A 3 -10.16 -62.05 -8.90
CA SER A 3 -9.46 -61.44 -7.74
C SER A 3 -8.40 -60.40 -8.11
N LYS A 4 -7.72 -60.53 -9.25
CA LYS A 4 -6.71 -59.57 -9.73
C LYS A 4 -7.34 -58.27 -10.28
N PHE A 5 -8.57 -58.34 -10.80
CA PHE A 5 -9.26 -57.18 -11.34
C PHE A 5 -9.71 -56.19 -10.23
N TYR A 6 -10.15 -56.72 -9.09
CA TYR A 6 -10.52 -55.86 -7.93
C TYR A 6 -9.30 -55.20 -7.28
N SER A 7 -8.13 -55.85 -7.28
CA SER A 7 -6.89 -55.27 -6.77
C SER A 7 -6.46 -54.04 -7.59
N HIS A 8 -6.56 -54.09 -8.90
CA HIS A 8 -6.17 -52.98 -9.78
C HIS A 8 -7.17 -51.78 -9.71
N ILE A 9 -8.46 -52.06 -9.50
CA ILE A 9 -9.47 -51.01 -9.29
C ILE A 9 -9.26 -50.32 -7.93
N LEU A 10 -8.91 -51.07 -6.88
CA LEU A 10 -8.63 -50.49 -5.56
C LEU A 10 -7.36 -49.61 -5.58
N TYR A 11 -6.30 -50.04 -6.31
CA TYR A 11 -5.09 -49.23 -6.50
C TYR A 11 -5.35 -47.97 -7.35
N ALA A 12 -6.18 -48.08 -8.38
CA ALA A 12 -6.55 -46.92 -9.21
C ALA A 12 -7.40 -45.89 -8.42
N ILE A 13 -8.32 -46.35 -7.56
CA ILE A 13 -9.12 -45.47 -6.69
C ILE A 13 -8.23 -44.85 -5.58
N LEU A 14 -7.28 -45.59 -5.03
CA LEU A 14 -6.33 -45.07 -4.03
C LEU A 14 -5.38 -44.01 -4.65
N LEU A 15 -4.91 -44.23 -5.87
CA LEU A 15 -4.08 -43.25 -6.59
C LEU A 15 -4.84 -42.00 -6.98
N THR A 16 -6.12 -42.12 -7.40
CA THR A 16 -6.95 -40.93 -7.70
C THR A 16 -7.34 -40.15 -6.44
N THR A 17 -7.51 -40.79 -5.30
CA THR A 17 -7.82 -40.10 -4.04
C THR A 17 -6.60 -39.32 -3.49
N VAL A 18 -5.37 -39.84 -3.74
CA VAL A 18 -4.12 -39.15 -3.34
C VAL A 18 -3.81 -37.93 -4.24
N CYS A 19 -4.25 -37.97 -5.51
CA CYS A 19 -4.04 -36.83 -6.42
C CYS A 19 -5.00 -35.64 -6.21
N ILE A 20 -6.11 -35.81 -5.45
CA ILE A 20 -7.10 -34.75 -5.25
C ILE A 20 -6.77 -33.90 -4.01
N THR A 21 -5.85 -34.32 -3.15
CA THR A 21 -5.46 -33.56 -1.94
C THR A 21 -4.17 -32.77 -2.08
N SER A 22 -3.61 -32.61 -3.29
CA SER A 22 -2.26 -32.08 -3.50
C SER A 22 -2.20 -30.65 -4.07
N CYS A 23 -3.29 -29.89 -4.18
CA CYS A 23 -3.23 -28.58 -4.84
C CYS A 23 -4.01 -27.46 -4.15
N ASP A 24 -4.02 -27.43 -2.82
CA ASP A 24 -4.48 -26.23 -2.11
C ASP A 24 -3.56 -25.90 -0.94
N LYS A 25 -2.27 -25.78 -1.24
CA LYS A 25 -1.37 -25.03 -0.35
C LYS A 25 -1.24 -23.64 -0.95
N SER A 26 -2.22 -22.77 -0.64
CA SER A 26 -1.93 -21.35 -0.59
C SER A 26 -0.66 -21.18 0.23
N ILE A 27 0.33 -20.47 -0.31
CA ILE A 27 1.46 -20.02 0.49
C ILE A 27 0.85 -18.99 1.43
N GLU A 28 0.40 -19.43 2.60
CA GLU A 28 0.00 -18.53 3.66
C GLU A 28 1.26 -17.77 4.08
N PHE A 29 1.20 -16.45 4.05
CA PHE A 29 2.23 -15.61 4.65
C PHE A 29 2.33 -16.01 6.12
N SER A 30 3.38 -16.75 6.47
CA SER A 30 3.59 -17.30 7.80
C SER A 30 4.46 -16.40 8.69
N GLU A 31 4.59 -15.11 8.37
CA GLU A 31 5.31 -14.20 9.24
C GLU A 31 4.61 -14.10 10.59
N GLN A 32 5.22 -14.70 11.60
CA GLN A 32 4.74 -14.64 12.97
C GLN A 32 5.15 -13.29 13.58
N LEU A 33 4.19 -12.38 13.68
CA LEU A 33 4.38 -11.18 14.47
C LEU A 33 4.20 -11.51 15.96
N THR A 34 5.06 -10.98 16.81
CA THR A 34 4.86 -11.02 18.27
C THR A 34 3.58 -10.25 18.62
N PRO A 35 2.83 -10.69 19.64
CA PRO A 35 1.64 -9.98 20.09
C PRO A 35 1.93 -8.51 20.40
N LEU A 36 1.10 -7.60 19.86
CA LEU A 36 1.23 -6.17 20.08
C LEU A 36 0.83 -5.82 21.52
N ASN A 37 1.76 -5.21 22.23
CA ASN A 37 1.55 -4.76 23.62
C ASN A 37 2.19 -3.37 23.83
N PRO A 38 1.57 -2.30 23.29
CA PRO A 38 2.11 -0.96 23.39
C PRO A 38 2.08 -0.44 24.82
N THR A 39 3.13 0.25 25.23
CA THR A 39 3.22 0.89 26.55
C THR A 39 2.46 2.22 26.61
N ASN A 40 2.31 2.90 25.46
CA ASN A 40 1.50 4.10 25.30
C ASN A 40 0.29 3.77 24.40
N LEU A 41 -0.91 4.02 24.90
CA LEU A 41 -2.17 3.80 24.17
C LEU A 41 -2.67 5.04 23.43
N ASP A 42 -1.92 6.15 23.50
CA ASP A 42 -2.26 7.44 22.88
C ASP A 42 -3.69 7.91 23.20
N PRO A 43 -4.02 8.12 24.48
CA PRO A 43 -5.40 8.46 24.89
C PRO A 43 -5.88 9.80 24.31
N ASP A 44 -4.97 10.68 23.93
CA ASP A 44 -5.20 11.98 23.31
C ASP A 44 -5.32 11.92 21.77
N ALA A 45 -5.16 10.75 21.14
CA ALA A 45 -5.17 10.64 19.69
C ALA A 45 -6.43 11.17 19.01
N ALA A 46 -7.55 11.24 19.73
CA ALA A 46 -8.77 11.89 19.21
C ALA A 46 -8.57 13.39 18.88
N THR A 47 -7.59 14.06 19.53
CA THR A 47 -7.29 15.49 19.30
C THR A 47 -6.38 15.75 18.10
N TRP A 48 -5.68 14.73 17.60
CA TRP A 48 -4.78 14.89 16.47
C TRP A 48 -5.53 15.32 15.19
N SER A 49 -4.84 15.89 14.21
CA SER A 49 -5.48 16.34 12.98
C SER A 49 -5.99 15.17 12.13
N MET A 50 -7.18 15.32 11.57
CA MET A 50 -7.78 14.35 10.64
C MET A 50 -7.25 14.55 9.21
N VAL A 51 -7.26 13.48 8.42
CA VAL A 51 -6.89 13.53 7.00
C VAL A 51 -8.05 14.08 6.16
N LEU A 52 -9.22 13.46 6.23
CA LEU A 52 -10.39 13.82 5.44
C LEU A 52 -11.57 14.26 6.29
N MET A 53 -11.82 13.61 7.40
CA MET A 53 -12.88 14.02 8.32
C MET A 53 -12.56 15.38 8.93
N THR A 54 -13.60 16.12 9.33
CA THR A 54 -13.47 17.46 9.93
C THR A 54 -13.38 17.44 11.45
N SER A 55 -13.94 16.39 12.08
CA SER A 55 -13.86 16.14 13.52
C SER A 55 -14.03 14.66 13.82
N PRO A 56 -13.54 14.15 14.98
CA PRO A 56 -13.65 12.74 15.33
C PRO A 56 -15.09 12.28 15.62
N ASP A 57 -16.00 13.20 15.90
CA ASP A 57 -17.42 12.98 16.16
C ASP A 57 -18.33 13.25 14.95
N GLN A 58 -17.76 13.52 13.78
CA GLN A 58 -18.52 13.76 12.54
C GLN A 58 -19.50 12.62 12.22
N ILE A 59 -19.18 11.40 12.61
CA ILE A 59 -20.05 10.23 12.50
C ILE A 59 -20.44 9.80 13.90
N ALA A 60 -21.73 9.95 14.23
CA ALA A 60 -22.22 9.62 15.56
C ALA A 60 -22.17 8.12 15.83
N VAL A 61 -21.68 7.76 17.02
CA VAL A 61 -21.74 6.41 17.57
C VAL A 61 -22.65 6.44 18.81
N PRO A 62 -23.74 5.66 18.85
CA PRO A 62 -24.65 5.65 20.00
C PRO A 62 -23.94 5.22 21.29
N ALA A 63 -24.41 5.68 22.45
CA ALA A 63 -23.88 5.22 23.72
C ALA A 63 -24.11 3.71 23.89
N PRO A 64 -23.13 2.98 24.46
CA PRO A 64 -23.29 1.54 24.72
C PRO A 64 -24.29 1.30 25.84
N THR A 65 -24.85 0.09 25.87
CA THR A 65 -25.64 -0.37 27.02
C THR A 65 -24.77 -0.45 28.28
N ASP A 66 -25.38 -0.25 29.45
CA ASP A 66 -24.70 -0.39 30.74
C ASP A 66 -24.18 -1.82 30.94
N VAL A 67 -22.98 -1.95 31.51
CA VAL A 67 -22.34 -3.27 31.77
C VAL A 67 -23.12 -4.14 32.76
N THR A 68 -24.01 -3.56 33.57
CA THR A 68 -24.87 -4.29 34.50
C THR A 68 -26.18 -4.72 33.86
N SER A 69 -26.49 -4.29 32.64
CA SER A 69 -27.74 -4.61 31.94
C SER A 69 -27.82 -6.10 31.59
N ASP A 70 -29.04 -6.64 31.53
CA ASP A 70 -29.26 -8.05 31.15
C ASP A 70 -28.85 -8.30 29.69
N ALA A 71 -28.97 -7.28 28.81
CA ALA A 71 -28.48 -7.36 27.43
C ALA A 71 -26.97 -7.57 27.39
N TYR A 72 -26.19 -6.79 28.14
CA TYR A 72 -24.73 -6.94 28.15
C TYR A 72 -24.30 -8.26 28.84
N LYS A 73 -24.98 -8.68 29.92
CA LYS A 73 -24.74 -10.01 30.54
C LYS A 73 -24.96 -11.16 29.57
N ALA A 74 -25.93 -11.06 28.66
CA ALA A 74 -26.13 -12.04 27.60
C ALA A 74 -24.97 -12.06 26.59
N GLU A 75 -24.38 -10.89 26.25
CA GLU A 75 -23.18 -10.82 25.42
C GLU A 75 -21.98 -11.49 26.10
N LEU A 76 -21.74 -11.22 27.41
CA LEU A 76 -20.69 -11.89 28.20
C LEU A 76 -20.89 -13.42 28.26
N ALA A 77 -22.13 -13.90 28.43
CA ALA A 77 -22.45 -15.32 28.38
C ALA A 77 -22.09 -15.94 27.01
N SER A 78 -22.36 -15.23 25.92
CA SER A 78 -21.99 -15.68 24.56
C SER A 78 -20.47 -15.79 24.37
N ILE A 79 -19.68 -14.88 24.93
CA ILE A 79 -18.21 -14.96 24.88
C ILE A 79 -17.72 -16.20 25.66
N LYS A 80 -18.24 -16.43 26.87
CA LYS A 80 -17.88 -17.63 27.68
C LYS A 80 -18.23 -18.93 26.95
N ASP A 81 -19.40 -19.00 26.32
CA ASP A 81 -19.79 -20.16 25.52
C ASP A 81 -18.82 -20.36 24.32
N ALA A 82 -18.48 -19.30 23.62
CA ALA A 82 -17.52 -19.36 22.51
C ALA A 82 -16.13 -19.83 22.97
N GLN A 83 -15.62 -19.31 24.09
CA GLN A 83 -14.33 -19.72 24.64
C GLN A 83 -14.33 -21.18 25.11
N SER A 84 -15.43 -21.68 25.65
CA SER A 84 -15.55 -23.08 26.06
C SER A 84 -15.48 -24.10 24.91
N LYS A 85 -15.71 -23.63 23.67
CA LYS A 85 -15.75 -24.42 22.43
C LYS A 85 -14.64 -24.05 21.47
N LEU A 86 -13.63 -23.28 21.92
CA LEU A 86 -12.60 -22.73 21.08
C LEU A 86 -11.79 -23.83 20.38
N THR A 87 -11.74 -23.78 19.06
CA THR A 87 -10.95 -24.71 18.24
C THR A 87 -9.51 -24.21 18.09
N LYS A 88 -8.60 -25.11 17.71
CA LYS A 88 -7.21 -24.77 17.40
C LYS A 88 -7.11 -23.70 16.29
N SER A 89 -7.95 -23.79 15.26
CA SER A 89 -7.97 -22.80 14.16
C SER A 89 -8.40 -21.41 14.65
N GLN A 90 -9.38 -21.34 15.55
CA GLN A 90 -9.80 -20.07 16.15
C GLN A 90 -8.70 -19.48 17.04
N GLN A 91 -7.98 -20.31 17.81
CA GLN A 91 -6.81 -19.86 18.56
C GLN A 91 -5.74 -19.29 17.61
N GLN A 92 -5.43 -19.95 16.51
CA GLN A 92 -4.50 -19.45 15.51
C GLN A 92 -4.96 -18.11 14.91
N THR A 93 -6.26 -17.91 14.74
CA THR A 93 -6.83 -16.62 14.28
C THR A 93 -6.62 -15.53 15.34
N ILE A 94 -6.81 -15.84 16.63
CA ILE A 94 -6.51 -14.90 17.72
C ILE A 94 -5.01 -14.55 17.71
N ASP A 95 -4.13 -15.55 17.63
CA ASP A 95 -2.68 -15.36 17.62
C ASP A 95 -2.24 -14.51 16.43
N TYR A 96 -2.80 -14.75 15.25
CA TYR A 96 -2.52 -13.97 14.05
C TYR A 96 -2.87 -12.48 14.23
N TRP A 97 -4.09 -12.17 14.67
CA TRP A 97 -4.55 -10.78 14.80
C TRP A 97 -4.00 -10.08 16.05
N SER A 98 -3.48 -10.82 17.03
CA SER A 98 -2.82 -10.24 18.20
C SER A 98 -1.51 -9.51 17.85
N GLY A 99 -0.90 -9.81 16.71
CA GLY A 99 0.30 -9.13 16.21
C GLY A 99 0.11 -7.68 15.76
N GLY A 100 -1.10 -7.12 15.92
CA GLY A 100 -1.44 -5.75 15.55
C GLY A 100 -2.27 -5.67 14.26
N GLY A 101 -3.47 -5.10 14.37
CA GLY A 101 -4.43 -5.04 13.27
C GLY A 101 -3.93 -4.16 12.12
N VAL A 102 -3.33 -3.01 12.42
CA VAL A 102 -2.80 -2.08 11.41
C VAL A 102 -1.63 -2.72 10.64
N LEU A 103 -0.70 -3.37 11.35
CA LEU A 103 0.41 -4.09 10.71
C LEU A 103 -0.09 -5.23 9.82
N ARG A 104 -1.08 -6.02 10.29
CA ARG A 104 -1.68 -7.12 9.51
C ARG A 104 -2.40 -6.61 8.27
N TRP A 105 -3.18 -5.54 8.38
CA TRP A 105 -3.82 -4.96 7.19
C TRP A 105 -2.82 -4.40 6.19
N ASN A 106 -1.71 -3.82 6.66
CA ASN A 106 -0.62 -3.39 5.77
C ASN A 106 0.02 -4.59 5.05
N GLN A 107 0.28 -5.69 5.78
CA GLN A 107 0.82 -6.93 5.21
C GLN A 107 -0.13 -7.56 4.18
N ILE A 108 -1.42 -7.69 4.52
CA ILE A 108 -2.47 -8.19 3.60
C ILE A 108 -2.52 -7.32 2.34
N PHE A 109 -2.49 -6.02 2.52
CA PHE A 109 -2.58 -5.09 1.40
C PHE A 109 -1.36 -5.17 0.49
N ARG A 110 -0.15 -5.23 1.03
CA ARG A 110 1.07 -5.47 0.24
C ARG A 110 0.97 -6.78 -0.57
N GLY A 111 0.46 -7.84 0.04
CA GLY A 111 0.20 -9.11 -0.63
C GLY A 111 -0.80 -9.00 -1.79
N LEU A 112 -1.89 -8.24 -1.61
CA LEU A 112 -2.86 -7.97 -2.67
C LEU A 112 -2.24 -7.14 -3.81
N VAL A 113 -1.49 -6.09 -3.51
CA VAL A 113 -0.78 -5.29 -4.53
C VAL A 113 0.16 -6.19 -5.33
N ALA A 114 0.98 -7.00 -4.67
CA ALA A 114 1.91 -7.91 -5.35
C ALA A 114 1.19 -8.91 -6.27
N ARG A 115 0.08 -9.49 -5.80
CA ARG A 115 -0.73 -10.44 -6.57
C ARG A 115 -1.28 -9.84 -7.87
N TYR A 116 -1.75 -8.60 -7.80
CA TYR A 116 -2.36 -7.90 -8.93
C TYR A 116 -1.40 -7.03 -9.74
N ASN A 117 -0.15 -6.89 -9.29
CA ASN A 117 0.92 -6.23 -10.04
C ASN A 117 1.55 -7.19 -11.05
N LEU A 118 0.74 -7.76 -11.92
CA LEU A 118 1.12 -8.73 -12.94
C LEU A 118 0.65 -8.28 -14.32
N PRO A 119 1.36 -8.66 -15.40
CA PRO A 119 0.82 -8.51 -16.74
C PRO A 119 -0.47 -9.35 -16.86
N PRO A 120 -1.33 -9.03 -17.83
CA PRO A 120 -2.54 -9.81 -18.09
C PRO A 120 -2.22 -11.30 -18.27
N ALA A 121 -3.15 -12.17 -17.88
CA ALA A 121 -3.01 -13.61 -18.11
C ALA A 121 -2.99 -13.91 -19.62
N PRO A 122 -2.22 -14.93 -20.07
CA PRO A 122 -2.22 -15.34 -21.46
C PRO A 122 -3.62 -15.86 -21.85
N LYS A 123 -3.98 -15.65 -23.11
CA LYS A 123 -5.14 -16.28 -23.73
C LYS A 123 -4.94 -17.80 -23.86
N ALA A 124 -6.02 -18.51 -24.22
CA ALA A 124 -5.97 -19.98 -24.39
C ALA A 124 -4.96 -20.45 -25.45
N ASP A 125 -4.62 -19.60 -26.42
CA ASP A 125 -3.60 -19.85 -27.45
C ASP A 125 -2.15 -19.51 -26.99
N GLY A 126 -1.96 -19.12 -25.72
CA GLY A 126 -0.68 -18.74 -25.17
C GLY A 126 -0.23 -17.30 -25.49
N THR A 127 -1.04 -16.52 -26.20
CA THR A 127 -0.76 -15.12 -26.47
C THR A 127 -1.30 -14.21 -25.36
N TYR A 128 -0.71 -13.02 -25.21
CA TYR A 128 -1.20 -12.01 -24.29
C TYR A 128 -2.13 -11.03 -25.02
N PRO A 129 -3.10 -10.40 -24.30
CA PRO A 129 -3.88 -9.31 -24.87
C PRO A 129 -2.96 -8.22 -25.40
N ALA A 130 -3.15 -7.81 -26.65
CA ALA A 130 -2.41 -6.69 -27.20
C ALA A 130 -2.85 -5.40 -26.51
N PRO A 131 -1.90 -4.49 -26.19
CA PRO A 131 -2.25 -3.16 -25.73
C PRO A 131 -3.07 -2.42 -26.80
N ASP A 132 -4.13 -1.76 -26.38
CA ASP A 132 -4.98 -0.98 -27.27
C ASP A 132 -4.76 0.52 -26.99
N ALA A 133 -4.23 1.23 -27.98
CA ALA A 133 -3.96 2.67 -27.90
C ALA A 133 -5.23 3.52 -27.80
N GLU A 134 -6.35 3.03 -28.33
CA GLU A 134 -7.65 3.71 -28.27
C GLU A 134 -8.43 3.36 -26.99
N ASN A 135 -8.12 2.22 -26.36
CA ASN A 135 -8.74 1.78 -25.12
C ASN A 135 -7.71 1.14 -24.17
N PRO A 136 -6.84 1.96 -23.53
CA PRO A 136 -5.77 1.47 -22.66
C PRO A 136 -6.26 0.74 -21.40
N PHE A 137 -7.56 0.78 -21.12
CA PHE A 137 -8.20 0.12 -19.98
C PHE A 137 -9.01 -1.12 -20.37
N ALA A 138 -8.86 -1.61 -21.60
CA ALA A 138 -9.57 -2.82 -22.07
C ALA A 138 -9.29 -4.05 -21.18
N ASP A 139 -8.12 -4.12 -20.55
CA ASP A 139 -7.78 -5.18 -19.60
C ASP A 139 -7.83 -4.64 -18.16
N PRO A 140 -8.76 -5.10 -17.31
CA PRO A 140 -8.93 -4.60 -15.94
C PRO A 140 -7.76 -4.99 -15.02
N MET A 141 -6.91 -5.95 -15.41
CA MET A 141 -5.71 -6.34 -14.64
C MET A 141 -4.52 -5.42 -14.90
N PHE A 142 -4.55 -4.63 -15.96
CA PHE A 142 -3.46 -3.74 -16.37
C PHE A 142 -3.16 -2.59 -15.40
N PRO A 143 -4.14 -1.98 -14.72
CA PRO A 143 -3.93 -0.80 -13.90
C PRO A 143 -2.95 -0.96 -12.74
N PHE A 144 -2.91 -2.15 -12.13
CA PHE A 144 -2.10 -2.38 -10.94
C PHE A 144 -0.60 -2.65 -11.19
N ALA A 145 -0.21 -2.84 -12.43
CA ALA A 145 1.19 -3.11 -12.81
C ALA A 145 2.07 -1.84 -12.78
N ASN A 146 1.81 -0.85 -11.90
CA ASN A 146 2.60 0.36 -11.88
C ASN A 146 2.56 1.14 -10.55
N PRO A 147 3.63 1.92 -10.23
CA PRO A 147 3.75 2.61 -8.95
C PRO A 147 2.66 3.65 -8.65
N PRO A 148 2.14 4.48 -9.59
CA PRO A 148 1.12 5.48 -9.26
C PRO A 148 -0.20 4.90 -8.76
N TYR A 149 -0.67 3.81 -9.38
CA TYR A 149 -1.86 3.11 -8.88
C TYR A 149 -1.65 2.60 -7.45
N ALA A 150 -0.50 1.96 -7.21
CA ALA A 150 -0.16 1.44 -5.89
C ALA A 150 -0.05 2.57 -4.86
N ALA A 151 0.66 3.67 -5.17
CA ALA A 151 0.80 4.82 -4.26
C ALA A 151 -0.56 5.42 -3.88
N ARG A 152 -1.46 5.57 -4.87
CA ARG A 152 -2.83 6.04 -4.63
C ARG A 152 -3.60 5.06 -3.75
N ALA A 153 -3.55 3.76 -4.06
CA ALA A 153 -4.25 2.73 -3.30
C ALA A 153 -3.77 2.69 -1.84
N TYR A 154 -2.45 2.68 -1.60
CA TYR A 154 -1.87 2.73 -0.26
C TYR A 154 -2.34 3.96 0.52
N SER A 155 -2.33 5.15 -0.10
CA SER A 155 -2.73 6.38 0.59
C SER A 155 -4.20 6.35 1.03
N TYR A 156 -5.10 5.86 0.17
CA TYR A 156 -6.53 5.77 0.52
C TYR A 156 -6.81 4.77 1.64
N VAL A 157 -6.24 3.56 1.57
CA VAL A 157 -6.50 2.53 2.58
C VAL A 157 -5.97 2.96 3.95
N THR A 158 -4.72 3.44 4.01
CA THR A 158 -4.09 3.79 5.28
C THR A 158 -4.67 5.07 5.90
N ALA A 159 -4.99 6.09 5.10
CA ALA A 159 -5.66 7.29 5.59
C ALA A 159 -7.10 7.00 6.08
N THR A 160 -7.82 6.08 5.42
CA THR A 160 -9.14 5.65 5.89
C THR A 160 -9.06 4.95 7.24
N ILE A 161 -8.10 4.05 7.42
CA ILE A 161 -7.88 3.35 8.71
C ILE A 161 -7.53 4.36 9.80
N TYR A 162 -6.67 5.34 9.51
CA TYR A 162 -6.26 6.36 10.47
C TYR A 162 -7.42 7.23 10.93
N ASP A 163 -8.18 7.84 10.02
CA ASP A 163 -9.33 8.67 10.41
C ASP A 163 -10.40 7.85 11.16
N ALA A 164 -10.62 6.60 10.74
CA ALA A 164 -11.57 5.70 11.41
C ALA A 164 -11.14 5.37 12.85
N LEU A 165 -9.85 5.06 13.06
CA LEU A 165 -9.32 4.79 14.40
C LEU A 165 -9.37 6.02 15.30
N LYS A 166 -9.05 7.21 14.77
CA LYS A 166 -9.19 8.45 15.54
C LYS A 166 -10.62 8.69 16.01
N ALA A 167 -11.61 8.50 15.12
CA ALA A 167 -13.01 8.58 15.51
C ALA A 167 -13.34 7.48 16.55
N GLY A 168 -12.79 6.28 16.39
CA GLY A 168 -12.90 5.21 17.37
C GLY A 168 -12.31 5.60 18.73
N TRP A 169 -11.12 6.21 18.76
CA TRP A 169 -10.47 6.70 19.99
C TRP A 169 -11.30 7.74 20.72
N HIS A 170 -11.92 8.68 20.00
CA HIS A 170 -12.86 9.65 20.60
C HIS A 170 -13.95 8.95 21.40
N TYR A 171 -14.64 8.00 20.80
CA TYR A 171 -15.75 7.31 21.46
C TYR A 171 -15.30 6.32 22.54
N LYS A 172 -14.12 5.71 22.39
CA LYS A 172 -13.54 4.83 23.42
C LYS A 172 -13.39 5.59 24.74
N TYR A 173 -12.74 6.74 24.70
CA TYR A 173 -12.49 7.54 25.91
C TYR A 173 -13.71 8.33 26.36
N LEU A 174 -14.65 8.65 25.46
CA LEU A 174 -15.95 9.25 25.82
C LEU A 174 -16.80 8.29 26.65
N TYR A 175 -16.91 7.03 26.24
CA TYR A 175 -17.78 6.06 26.91
C TYR A 175 -17.04 5.20 27.94
N ASN A 176 -15.76 5.06 27.82
CA ASN A 176 -14.84 4.37 28.73
C ASN A 176 -15.35 3.00 29.20
N ARG A 177 -15.94 2.19 28.29
CA ARG A 177 -16.44 0.86 28.62
C ARG A 177 -15.26 -0.12 28.72
N PRO A 178 -15.09 -0.85 29.86
CA PRO A 178 -14.02 -1.84 30.00
C PRO A 178 -14.24 -3.04 29.07
N SER A 179 -13.16 -3.77 28.77
CA SER A 179 -13.23 -5.01 27.99
C SER A 179 -14.03 -6.09 28.74
N PRO A 180 -14.67 -7.02 28.01
CA PRO A 180 -15.39 -8.15 28.62
C PRO A 180 -14.58 -8.92 29.64
N SER A 181 -13.28 -9.18 29.40
CA SER A 181 -12.37 -9.86 30.34
C SER A 181 -12.14 -9.09 31.64
N LYS A 182 -12.31 -7.75 31.64
CA LYS A 182 -12.23 -6.90 32.83
C LYS A 182 -13.56 -6.76 33.57
N VAL A 183 -14.69 -7.13 32.95
CA VAL A 183 -16.04 -7.07 33.55
C VAL A 183 -16.42 -8.39 34.17
N ASP A 184 -16.00 -9.51 33.61
CA ASP A 184 -16.33 -10.86 34.07
C ASP A 184 -15.06 -11.72 34.09
N ASP A 185 -14.57 -12.04 35.32
CA ASP A 185 -13.34 -12.83 35.56
C ASP A 185 -13.43 -14.27 34.99
N ALA A 186 -14.62 -14.75 34.61
CA ALA A 186 -14.80 -16.03 33.95
C ALA A 186 -14.48 -15.98 32.44
N ILE A 187 -14.26 -14.78 31.87
CA ILE A 187 -13.83 -14.58 30.48
C ILE A 187 -12.29 -14.46 30.46
N GLN A 188 -11.63 -15.38 29.77
CA GLN A 188 -10.18 -15.38 29.66
C GLN A 188 -9.70 -14.34 28.67
N ALA A 189 -8.65 -13.58 29.01
CA ALA A 189 -7.93 -12.74 28.09
C ALA A 189 -6.96 -13.62 27.26
N LEU A 190 -7.36 -13.96 26.03
CA LEU A 190 -6.57 -14.82 25.13
C LEU A 190 -5.62 -14.05 24.21
N ALA A 191 -5.49 -12.74 24.41
CA ALA A 191 -4.54 -11.84 23.78
C ALA A 191 -4.04 -10.85 24.83
N PRO A 192 -2.92 -10.12 24.62
CA PRO A 192 -2.42 -9.15 25.58
C PRO A 192 -3.51 -8.19 26.06
N GLU A 193 -3.66 -8.10 27.38
CA GLU A 193 -4.59 -7.14 28.00
C GLU A 193 -4.05 -5.71 27.88
N SER A 194 -4.95 -4.76 27.76
CA SER A 194 -4.63 -3.34 27.77
C SER A 194 -5.71 -2.55 28.51
N ASP A 195 -5.40 -1.31 28.87
CA ASP A 195 -6.35 -0.37 29.46
C ASP A 195 -7.18 0.38 28.42
N LEU A 196 -7.04 0.02 27.12
CA LEU A 196 -7.84 0.61 26.08
C LEU A 196 -9.32 0.23 26.24
N PRO A 197 -10.26 1.19 26.32
CA PRO A 197 -11.68 0.89 26.41
C PRO A 197 -12.18 0.07 25.21
N ALA A 198 -13.13 -0.85 25.44
CA ALA A 198 -13.58 -1.80 24.42
C ALA A 198 -14.52 -1.20 23.36
N TYR A 199 -15.30 -0.18 23.72
CA TYR A 199 -16.37 0.36 22.87
C TYR A 199 -16.02 1.70 22.23
N PRO A 200 -16.18 1.84 20.90
CA PRO A 200 -16.37 0.80 19.90
C PRO A 200 -15.10 -0.05 19.70
N SER A 201 -15.22 -1.30 19.26
CA SER A 201 -14.07 -2.19 19.05
C SER A 201 -13.14 -1.64 17.95
N GLU A 202 -11.85 -1.38 18.28
CA GLU A 202 -10.85 -0.93 17.31
C GLU A 202 -10.63 -1.95 16.19
N ALA A 203 -10.67 -3.25 16.51
CA ALA A 203 -10.55 -4.31 15.52
C ALA A 203 -11.70 -4.26 14.49
N ALA A 204 -12.92 -3.95 14.95
CA ALA A 204 -14.08 -3.80 14.08
C ALA A 204 -14.03 -2.50 13.26
N VAL A 205 -13.56 -1.40 13.86
CA VAL A 205 -13.33 -0.13 13.14
C VAL A 205 -12.34 -0.35 12.00
N MET A 206 -11.17 -0.94 12.29
CA MET A 206 -10.14 -1.23 11.27
C MET A 206 -10.67 -2.15 10.18
N SER A 207 -11.31 -3.28 10.57
CA SER A 207 -11.81 -4.25 9.59
C SER A 207 -12.90 -3.65 8.70
N GLY A 208 -13.76 -2.78 9.24
CA GLY A 208 -14.75 -2.05 8.46
C GLY A 208 -14.13 -1.08 7.47
N ALA A 209 -13.20 -0.26 7.94
CA ALA A 209 -12.50 0.73 7.12
C ALA A 209 -11.65 0.09 6.03
N ALA A 210 -10.77 -0.86 6.39
CA ALA A 210 -9.87 -1.51 5.46
C ALA A 210 -10.63 -2.34 4.40
N ALA A 211 -11.60 -3.16 4.84
CA ALA A 211 -12.30 -4.05 3.92
C ALA A 211 -13.10 -3.29 2.86
N GLU A 212 -13.81 -2.23 3.22
CA GLU A 212 -14.60 -1.46 2.23
C GLU A 212 -13.70 -0.79 1.17
N MET A 213 -12.54 -0.26 1.58
CA MET A 213 -11.57 0.30 0.64
C MET A 213 -10.92 -0.79 -0.23
N LEU A 214 -10.49 -1.90 0.37
CA LEU A 214 -9.83 -2.99 -0.36
C LEU A 214 -10.78 -3.70 -1.34
N LYS A 215 -12.06 -3.88 -1.01
CA LYS A 215 -13.07 -4.43 -1.92
C LYS A 215 -13.27 -3.56 -3.17
N LEU A 216 -13.20 -2.24 -3.02
CA LEU A 216 -13.27 -1.31 -4.15
C LEU A 216 -12.05 -1.45 -5.06
N LEU A 217 -10.86 -1.60 -4.46
CA LEU A 217 -9.59 -1.65 -5.17
C LEU A 217 -9.30 -3.05 -5.76
N PHE A 218 -9.75 -4.12 -5.10
CA PHE A 218 -9.47 -5.51 -5.45
C PHE A 218 -10.77 -6.33 -5.53
N PRO A 219 -11.68 -6.06 -6.46
CA PRO A 219 -12.98 -6.73 -6.52
C PRO A 219 -12.86 -8.24 -6.75
N ALA A 220 -11.78 -8.72 -7.38
CA ALA A 220 -11.53 -10.15 -7.56
C ALA A 220 -11.13 -10.88 -6.26
N SER A 221 -10.74 -10.16 -5.20
CA SER A 221 -10.44 -10.72 -3.86
C SER A 221 -11.53 -10.45 -2.82
N LEU A 222 -12.75 -10.16 -3.25
CA LEU A 222 -13.88 -9.78 -2.38
C LEU A 222 -14.13 -10.78 -1.24
N GLU A 223 -14.14 -12.08 -1.54
CA GLU A 223 -14.39 -13.15 -0.57
C GLU A 223 -13.27 -13.23 0.47
N GLU A 224 -12.02 -13.22 0.02
CA GLU A 224 -10.82 -13.24 0.88
C GLU A 224 -10.81 -12.04 1.83
N ILE A 225 -11.01 -10.82 1.32
CA ILE A 225 -11.04 -9.59 2.11
C ILE A 225 -12.17 -9.65 3.15
N THR A 226 -13.34 -10.15 2.74
CA THR A 226 -14.51 -10.27 3.62
C THR A 226 -14.25 -11.26 4.76
N ARG A 227 -13.63 -12.41 4.46
CA ARG A 227 -13.24 -13.42 5.44
C ARG A 227 -12.21 -12.86 6.43
N MET A 228 -11.13 -12.25 5.95
CA MET A 228 -10.10 -11.67 6.81
C MET A 228 -10.65 -10.59 7.76
N ALA A 229 -11.55 -9.75 7.27
CA ALA A 229 -12.23 -8.76 8.09
C ALA A 229 -13.15 -9.40 9.15
N ALA A 230 -13.81 -10.52 8.83
CA ALA A 230 -14.59 -11.27 9.79
C ALA A 230 -13.69 -11.96 10.84
N ASP A 231 -12.58 -12.53 10.40
CA ASP A 231 -11.60 -13.20 11.26
C ASP A 231 -11.02 -12.23 12.31
N GLN A 232 -10.71 -10.97 11.92
CA GLN A 232 -10.26 -9.95 12.87
C GLN A 232 -11.31 -9.63 13.94
N ARG A 233 -12.58 -9.48 13.55
CA ARG A 233 -13.68 -9.22 14.49
C ARG A 233 -13.92 -10.40 15.41
N ASN A 234 -13.89 -11.60 14.87
CA ASN A 234 -14.06 -12.84 15.64
C ASN A 234 -12.90 -13.03 16.62
N ALA A 235 -11.66 -12.73 16.23
CA ALA A 235 -10.51 -12.76 17.12
C ALA A 235 -10.69 -11.81 18.32
N ALA A 236 -11.22 -10.60 18.11
CA ALA A 236 -11.51 -9.66 19.19
C ALA A 236 -12.61 -10.17 20.14
N LEU A 237 -13.64 -10.85 19.60
CA LEU A 237 -14.71 -11.48 20.40
C LEU A 237 -14.15 -12.64 21.23
N TRP A 238 -13.51 -13.60 20.56
CA TRP A 238 -13.02 -14.84 21.20
C TRP A 238 -11.93 -14.57 22.23
N SER A 239 -11.11 -13.53 22.02
CA SER A 239 -10.05 -13.17 22.98
C SER A 239 -10.55 -12.40 24.20
N GLY A 240 -11.85 -12.10 24.31
CA GLY A 240 -12.38 -11.33 25.43
C GLY A 240 -12.10 -9.82 25.37
N LYS A 241 -11.59 -9.31 24.25
CA LYS A 241 -11.31 -7.87 24.06
C LYS A 241 -12.56 -7.04 23.77
N ALA A 242 -13.55 -7.63 23.07
CA ALA A 242 -14.74 -6.91 22.63
C ALA A 242 -15.98 -7.79 22.66
N SER A 243 -17.11 -7.22 23.03
CA SER A 243 -18.42 -7.85 22.95
C SER A 243 -19.06 -7.67 21.57
N SER A 244 -20.18 -8.31 21.31
CA SER A 244 -20.90 -8.18 20.03
C SER A 244 -21.39 -6.77 19.77
N SER A 245 -21.78 -6.02 20.80
CA SER A 245 -22.18 -4.61 20.64
C SER A 245 -20.98 -3.70 20.36
N ASP A 246 -19.80 -3.94 20.97
CA ASP A 246 -18.55 -3.23 20.65
C ASP A 246 -18.18 -3.42 19.18
N ILE A 247 -18.27 -4.65 18.69
CA ILE A 247 -17.97 -5.02 17.31
C ILE A 247 -18.94 -4.38 16.33
N SER A 248 -20.24 -4.42 16.64
CA SER A 248 -21.27 -3.85 15.77
C SER A 248 -21.10 -2.35 15.61
N ALA A 249 -20.84 -1.63 16.71
CA ALA A 249 -20.60 -0.18 16.70
C ALA A 249 -19.31 0.17 15.94
N GLY A 250 -18.22 -0.56 16.19
CA GLY A 250 -16.96 -0.35 15.49
C GLY A 250 -17.05 -0.60 14.00
N LEU A 251 -17.72 -1.68 13.58
CA LEU A 251 -17.91 -2.00 12.16
C LEU A 251 -18.75 -0.92 11.45
N ALA A 252 -19.81 -0.43 12.09
CA ALA A 252 -20.64 0.63 11.53
C ALA A 252 -19.83 1.91 11.34
N LEU A 253 -19.04 2.32 12.34
CA LEU A 253 -18.16 3.49 12.27
C LEU A 253 -17.12 3.35 11.16
N GLY A 254 -16.38 2.24 11.12
CA GLY A 254 -15.35 2.00 10.10
C GLY A 254 -15.89 2.06 8.67
N LYS A 255 -17.06 1.45 8.43
CA LYS A 255 -17.74 1.51 7.12
C LYS A 255 -18.21 2.93 6.76
N ALA A 256 -18.73 3.67 7.72
CA ALA A 256 -19.20 5.04 7.48
C ALA A 256 -18.02 5.97 7.14
N VAL A 257 -16.88 5.83 7.81
CA VAL A 257 -15.65 6.56 7.45
C VAL A 257 -15.17 6.16 6.06
N ALA A 258 -15.13 4.87 5.75
CA ALA A 258 -14.73 4.41 4.41
C ALA A 258 -15.60 5.01 3.30
N ALA A 259 -16.88 5.19 3.52
CA ALA A 259 -17.78 5.80 2.54
C ALA A 259 -17.35 7.23 2.15
N LEU A 260 -16.81 8.02 3.08
CA LEU A 260 -16.29 9.38 2.80
C LEU A 260 -15.05 9.30 1.89
N PHE A 261 -14.13 8.39 2.17
CA PHE A 261 -12.93 8.19 1.37
C PHE A 261 -13.25 7.62 -0.02
N ILE A 262 -14.22 6.71 -0.13
CA ILE A 262 -14.73 6.19 -1.40
C ILE A 262 -15.34 7.31 -2.24
N ALA A 263 -16.09 8.22 -1.63
CA ALA A 263 -16.66 9.37 -2.33
C ALA A 263 -15.55 10.27 -2.92
N ARG A 264 -14.49 10.56 -2.14
CA ARG A 264 -13.32 11.29 -2.63
C ARG A 264 -12.61 10.53 -3.76
N ALA A 265 -12.40 9.22 -3.61
CA ALA A 265 -11.69 8.40 -4.58
C ALA A 265 -12.38 8.35 -5.96
N ARG A 266 -13.71 8.48 -5.99
CA ARG A 266 -14.49 8.51 -7.23
C ARG A 266 -14.38 9.81 -8.00
N THR A 267 -13.92 10.88 -7.36
CA THR A 267 -13.89 12.24 -7.92
C THR A 267 -12.49 12.86 -7.92
N ASP A 268 -11.46 12.11 -7.55
CA ASP A 268 -10.08 12.61 -7.40
C ASP A 268 -9.31 12.78 -8.72
N GLY A 269 -9.92 12.50 -9.87
CA GLY A 269 -9.31 12.63 -11.19
C GLY A 269 -8.68 11.35 -11.73
N MET A 270 -8.60 10.26 -10.94
CA MET A 270 -7.98 9.00 -11.38
C MET A 270 -8.66 8.39 -12.61
N GLY A 271 -9.98 8.52 -12.72
CA GLY A 271 -10.74 7.99 -13.85
C GLY A 271 -10.33 8.58 -15.21
N ALA A 272 -9.74 9.78 -15.23
CA ALA A 272 -9.27 10.45 -16.45
C ALA A 272 -7.74 10.34 -16.63
N ALA A 273 -7.02 9.73 -15.70
CA ALA A 273 -5.54 9.78 -15.67
C ALA A 273 -4.86 9.10 -16.87
N GLY A 274 -5.54 8.15 -17.55
CA GLY A 274 -5.02 7.50 -18.76
C GLY A 274 -4.94 8.42 -19.98
N GLY A 275 -5.73 9.48 -20.01
CA GLY A 275 -5.82 10.37 -21.17
C GLY A 275 -6.39 9.66 -22.40
N ASN A 276 -6.01 10.14 -23.58
CA ASN A 276 -6.39 9.59 -24.87
C ASN A 276 -5.31 9.90 -25.92
N LYS A 277 -5.46 9.37 -27.13
CA LYS A 277 -4.50 9.51 -28.23
C LYS A 277 -4.16 10.96 -28.56
N ALA A 278 -5.14 11.88 -28.58
CA ALA A 278 -4.91 13.28 -28.86
C ALA A 278 -3.99 13.93 -27.80
N ILE A 279 -4.17 13.60 -26.54
CA ILE A 279 -3.32 14.04 -25.42
C ILE A 279 -1.90 13.47 -25.59
N TRP A 280 -1.75 12.18 -25.90
CA TRP A 280 -0.45 11.54 -26.07
C TRP A 280 0.36 12.15 -27.21
N GLU A 281 -0.29 12.43 -28.35
CA GLU A 281 0.34 13.09 -29.47
C GLU A 281 0.70 14.55 -29.16
N ALA A 282 -0.15 15.28 -28.43
CA ALA A 282 0.19 16.64 -27.98
C ALA A 282 1.42 16.68 -27.07
N LEU A 283 1.59 15.69 -26.17
CA LEU A 283 2.77 15.58 -25.31
C LEU A 283 4.05 15.38 -26.13
N LYS A 284 4.04 14.53 -27.16
CA LYS A 284 5.17 14.34 -28.08
C LYS A 284 5.52 15.64 -28.82
N LEU A 285 4.52 16.32 -29.38
CA LEU A 285 4.70 17.59 -30.08
C LEU A 285 5.29 18.66 -29.16
N ASN A 286 4.82 18.76 -27.93
CA ASN A 286 5.34 19.70 -26.95
C ASN A 286 6.82 19.41 -26.59
N ALA A 287 7.23 18.15 -26.43
CA ALA A 287 8.62 17.79 -26.21
C ALA A 287 9.48 18.16 -27.42
N SER A 288 9.08 17.75 -28.62
CA SER A 288 9.79 18.07 -29.86
C SER A 288 9.91 19.57 -30.08
N SER A 289 8.89 20.39 -29.76
CA SER A 289 8.93 21.85 -29.91
C SER A 289 9.95 22.54 -28.99
N ARG A 290 10.35 21.89 -27.90
CA ARG A 290 11.42 22.34 -26.99
C ARG A 290 12.80 21.84 -27.43
N GLY A 291 12.90 21.07 -28.51
CA GLY A 291 14.13 20.45 -28.97
C GLY A 291 14.49 19.13 -28.28
N ASP A 292 13.57 18.55 -27.49
CA ASP A 292 13.74 17.26 -26.85
C ASP A 292 13.46 16.09 -27.80
N GLU A 293 14.11 14.95 -27.56
CA GLU A 293 13.71 13.68 -28.16
C GLU A 293 12.52 13.12 -27.32
N PRO A 294 11.30 13.06 -27.90
CA PRO A 294 10.14 12.58 -27.16
C PRO A 294 10.24 11.10 -26.85
N TRP A 295 9.78 10.71 -25.67
CA TRP A 295 9.65 9.31 -25.30
C TRP A 295 8.74 8.54 -26.28
N VAL A 296 9.12 7.30 -26.57
CA VAL A 296 8.28 6.32 -27.29
C VAL A 296 8.27 4.99 -26.54
N SER A 297 7.17 4.24 -26.66
CA SER A 297 7.12 2.86 -26.15
C SER A 297 8.05 1.97 -26.98
N LEU A 298 8.88 1.19 -26.29
CA LEU A 298 9.76 0.19 -26.90
C LEU A 298 9.15 -1.21 -26.88
N GLU A 299 7.90 -1.33 -26.45
CA GLU A 299 7.15 -2.58 -26.48
C GLU A 299 6.64 -2.92 -27.88
N THR A 300 6.40 -4.21 -28.14
CA THR A 300 5.86 -4.68 -29.42
C THR A 300 4.61 -5.54 -29.17
N PRO A 301 3.41 -5.07 -29.55
CA PRO A 301 3.08 -3.75 -30.07
C PRO A 301 3.29 -2.61 -29.05
N PRO A 302 3.48 -1.36 -29.49
CA PRO A 302 3.72 -0.24 -28.59
C PRO A 302 2.48 0.06 -27.76
N ARG A 303 2.65 0.10 -26.46
CA ARG A 303 1.59 0.44 -25.50
C ARG A 303 1.50 1.96 -25.30
N PRO A 304 0.29 2.49 -25.03
CA PRO A 304 0.12 3.90 -24.66
C PRO A 304 0.97 4.29 -23.45
N PRO A 305 1.36 5.59 -23.34
CA PRO A 305 2.07 6.06 -22.16
C PRO A 305 1.23 5.91 -20.90
N MET A 306 1.86 5.42 -19.84
CA MET A 306 1.19 5.09 -18.58
C MET A 306 0.72 6.34 -17.84
N LEU A 307 -0.60 6.52 -17.69
CA LEU A 307 -1.24 7.52 -16.84
C LEU A 307 -0.73 8.98 -17.06
N PRO A 308 -0.73 9.51 -18.28
CA PRO A 308 -0.16 10.81 -18.59
C PRO A 308 -0.81 11.99 -17.84
N LEU A 309 -2.02 11.82 -17.32
CA LEU A 309 -2.71 12.84 -16.53
C LEU A 309 -2.74 12.52 -15.02
N PHE A 310 -1.89 11.62 -14.53
CA PHE A 310 -1.84 11.34 -13.09
C PHE A 310 -1.45 12.57 -12.26
N ASN A 311 -0.76 13.54 -12.85
CA ASN A 311 -0.50 14.83 -12.24
C ASN A 311 -1.76 15.66 -11.92
N LYS A 312 -2.93 15.25 -12.41
CA LYS A 312 -4.23 15.88 -12.13
C LYS A 312 -5.01 15.15 -11.03
N VAL A 313 -4.49 14.02 -10.56
CA VAL A 313 -5.09 13.30 -9.43
C VAL A 313 -4.89 14.12 -8.16
N LEU A 314 -5.95 14.27 -7.36
CA LEU A 314 -5.93 15.12 -6.16
C LEU A 314 -4.89 14.64 -5.15
N PRO A 315 -3.87 15.44 -4.82
CA PRO A 315 -2.90 15.13 -3.77
C PRO A 315 -3.52 15.26 -2.37
N TRP A 316 -2.77 14.84 -1.36
CA TRP A 316 -3.13 14.98 0.05
C TRP A 316 -2.42 16.19 0.67
N LYS A 317 -3.16 17.10 1.30
CA LYS A 317 -2.58 18.26 2.04
C LYS A 317 -1.52 19.05 1.24
N MET A 318 -1.62 19.03 -0.08
CA MET A 318 -0.76 19.75 -1.02
C MET A 318 -1.61 20.17 -2.21
N THR A 319 -1.34 21.32 -2.81
CA THR A 319 -2.04 21.80 -3.99
C THR A 319 -1.26 21.50 -5.27
N TYR A 320 -1.95 21.52 -6.40
CA TYR A 320 -1.29 21.36 -7.70
C TYR A 320 -0.25 22.48 -7.98
N ASP A 321 -0.54 23.71 -7.58
CA ASP A 321 0.40 24.83 -7.77
C ASP A 321 1.69 24.63 -6.96
N GLN A 322 1.59 24.08 -5.74
CA GLN A 322 2.75 23.71 -4.94
C GLN A 322 3.57 22.60 -5.60
N ILE A 323 2.91 21.62 -6.22
CA ILE A 323 3.59 20.56 -6.99
C ILE A 323 4.34 21.14 -8.19
N VAL A 324 3.70 22.01 -8.94
CA VAL A 324 4.33 22.68 -10.09
C VAL A 324 5.52 23.55 -9.67
N ALA A 325 5.44 24.21 -8.52
CA ALA A 325 6.49 25.09 -8.00
C ALA A 325 7.79 24.32 -7.64
N ILE A 326 7.70 23.04 -7.29
CA ILE A 326 8.86 22.20 -6.95
C ILE A 326 9.34 21.35 -8.13
N ARG A 327 8.75 21.50 -9.33
CA ARG A 327 9.21 20.76 -10.52
C ARG A 327 10.68 21.05 -10.80
N PRO A 328 11.54 20.01 -10.88
CA PRO A 328 12.96 20.21 -11.17
C PRO A 328 13.20 20.87 -12.54
N PRO A 329 14.35 21.56 -12.72
CA PRO A 329 14.71 22.15 -14.01
C PRO A 329 14.84 21.08 -15.12
N ALA A 330 14.84 21.55 -16.39
CA ALA A 330 14.86 20.65 -17.55
C ALA A 330 16.08 19.72 -17.54
N PRO A 331 15.91 18.46 -18.00
CA PRO A 331 17.04 17.57 -18.26
C PRO A 331 17.85 18.07 -19.45
N PRO A 332 19.12 17.59 -19.63
CA PRO A 332 19.92 17.90 -20.81
C PRO A 332 19.22 17.49 -22.10
N LEU A 333 19.35 18.31 -23.15
CA LEU A 333 18.77 18.05 -24.47
C LEU A 333 19.58 16.99 -25.22
N ARG A 334 18.92 16.20 -26.07
CA ARG A 334 19.60 15.29 -27.01
C ARG A 334 20.61 16.04 -27.86
N GLY A 335 21.83 15.49 -28.01
CA GLY A 335 22.92 16.07 -28.79
C GLY A 335 23.70 17.15 -28.05
N SER A 336 23.38 17.45 -26.80
CA SER A 336 24.25 18.24 -25.93
C SER A 336 25.40 17.38 -25.39
N ALA A 337 26.55 17.98 -25.13
CA ALA A 337 27.67 17.28 -24.50
C ALA A 337 27.32 16.69 -23.13
N GLU A 338 26.38 17.33 -22.40
CA GLU A 338 25.89 16.85 -21.12
C GLU A 338 25.08 15.55 -21.30
N MET A 339 24.13 15.49 -22.25
CA MET A 339 23.37 14.28 -22.55
C MET A 339 24.25 13.15 -23.08
N ASP A 340 25.25 13.46 -23.88
CA ASP A 340 26.21 12.47 -24.38
C ASP A 340 27.01 11.85 -23.21
N ALA A 341 27.41 12.65 -22.22
CA ALA A 341 28.06 12.17 -21.01
C ALA A 341 27.12 11.29 -20.16
N GLU A 342 25.86 11.68 -19.98
CA GLU A 342 24.82 10.89 -19.31
C GLU A 342 24.65 9.52 -19.99
N CYS A 343 24.53 9.49 -21.32
CA CYS A 343 24.44 8.25 -22.10
C CYS A 343 25.67 7.35 -21.94
N ALA A 344 26.86 7.96 -21.96
CA ALA A 344 28.12 7.24 -21.79
C ALA A 344 28.23 6.64 -20.38
N GLU A 345 27.78 7.35 -19.35
CA GLU A 345 27.78 6.84 -17.97
C GLU A 345 26.83 5.65 -17.81
N VAL A 346 25.60 5.74 -18.32
CA VAL A 346 24.66 4.60 -18.28
C VAL A 346 25.26 3.39 -18.99
N LYS A 347 25.83 3.59 -20.19
CA LYS A 347 26.47 2.51 -20.94
C LYS A 347 27.64 1.90 -20.17
N TYR A 348 28.47 2.72 -19.52
CA TYR A 348 29.58 2.23 -18.71
C TYR A 348 29.08 1.30 -17.59
N TYR A 349 28.04 1.68 -16.84
CA TYR A 349 27.51 0.83 -15.76
C TYR A 349 26.89 -0.46 -16.25
N THR A 350 26.19 -0.43 -17.38
CA THR A 350 25.57 -1.64 -17.94
C THR A 350 26.59 -2.58 -18.58
N ASP A 351 27.66 -2.06 -19.21
CA ASP A 351 28.74 -2.89 -19.73
C ASP A 351 29.62 -3.47 -18.61
N ASN A 352 29.70 -2.81 -17.47
CA ASN A 352 30.50 -3.21 -16.30
C ASN A 352 29.62 -3.57 -15.10
N LEU A 353 28.48 -4.22 -15.32
CA LEU A 353 27.54 -4.60 -14.29
C LEU A 353 28.11 -5.74 -13.44
N THR A 354 28.55 -5.41 -12.22
CA THR A 354 29.05 -6.39 -11.24
C THR A 354 27.90 -7.14 -10.58
N ARG A 355 28.20 -8.28 -9.94
CA ARG A 355 27.20 -9.05 -9.16
C ARG A 355 26.59 -8.21 -8.04
N GLU A 356 27.38 -7.37 -7.38
CA GLU A 356 26.92 -6.48 -6.33
C GLU A 356 25.93 -5.44 -6.88
N ARG A 357 26.28 -4.75 -7.97
CA ARG A 357 25.37 -3.79 -8.64
C ARG A 357 24.10 -4.46 -9.14
N LEU A 358 24.20 -5.67 -9.70
CA LEU A 358 23.05 -6.43 -10.14
C LEU A 358 22.14 -6.83 -8.95
N SER A 359 22.72 -7.19 -7.82
CA SER A 359 21.97 -7.47 -6.59
C SER A 359 21.20 -6.23 -6.10
N ILE A 360 21.82 -5.05 -6.15
CA ILE A 360 21.16 -3.76 -5.85
C ILE A 360 20.02 -3.48 -6.85
N VAL A 361 20.24 -3.73 -8.15
CA VAL A 361 19.20 -3.57 -9.17
C VAL A 361 17.99 -4.47 -8.86
N HIS A 362 18.22 -5.73 -8.49
CA HIS A 362 17.15 -6.68 -8.19
C HIS A 362 16.44 -6.36 -6.87
N LYS A 363 17.18 -5.96 -5.83
CA LYS A 363 16.59 -5.53 -4.54
C LYS A 363 15.54 -4.44 -4.73
N TRP A 364 15.84 -3.45 -5.57
CA TRP A 364 14.98 -2.30 -5.85
C TRP A 364 14.24 -2.41 -7.19
N ALA A 365 14.11 -3.61 -7.78
CA ALA A 365 13.41 -3.75 -9.04
C ALA A 365 11.92 -3.36 -8.92
N ASP A 366 11.28 -3.82 -7.86
CA ASP A 366 9.89 -3.50 -7.48
C ASP A 366 8.93 -3.58 -8.68
N GLY A 367 9.19 -4.51 -9.58
CA GLY A 367 8.45 -4.72 -10.82
C GLY A 367 7.23 -5.63 -10.67
N ALA A 368 6.85 -6.28 -11.77
CA ALA A 368 5.72 -7.22 -11.80
C ALA A 368 5.85 -8.32 -10.73
N GLY A 369 4.74 -8.63 -10.05
CA GLY A 369 4.70 -9.62 -8.99
C GLY A 369 5.22 -9.15 -7.62
N THR A 370 5.60 -7.89 -7.50
CA THR A 370 5.99 -7.28 -6.23
C THR A 370 4.93 -6.28 -5.73
N TYR A 371 5.07 -5.86 -4.48
CA TYR A 371 4.21 -4.84 -3.90
C TYR A 371 4.55 -3.40 -4.35
N SER A 372 5.40 -3.23 -5.40
CA SER A 372 5.84 -1.95 -5.99
C SER A 372 6.69 -1.07 -5.04
N PRO A 373 7.36 0.00 -5.51
CA PRO A 373 8.18 0.84 -4.64
C PRO A 373 7.46 1.40 -3.40
N PRO A 374 6.20 1.90 -3.48
CA PRO A 374 5.48 2.28 -2.27
C PRO A 374 5.31 1.15 -1.25
N GLY A 375 5.02 -0.08 -1.70
CA GLY A 375 4.91 -1.23 -0.81
C GLY A 375 6.23 -1.64 -0.17
N HIS A 376 7.34 -1.49 -0.86
CA HIS A 376 8.68 -1.73 -0.30
C HIS A 376 8.96 -0.77 0.87
N TRP A 377 8.64 0.51 0.72
CA TRP A 377 8.77 1.47 1.82
C TRP A 377 7.73 1.26 2.94
N ASN A 378 6.57 0.67 2.65
CA ASN A 378 5.65 0.21 3.69
C ASN A 378 6.23 -0.98 4.49
N ASP A 379 6.97 -1.89 3.84
CA ASP A 379 7.64 -3.01 4.51
C ASP A 379 8.72 -2.52 5.47
N ILE A 380 9.60 -1.64 4.98
CA ILE A 380 10.63 -0.99 5.81
C ILE A 380 9.98 -0.27 7.01
N ALA A 381 8.91 0.50 6.77
CA ALA A 381 8.21 1.21 7.84
C ALA A 381 7.57 0.25 8.86
N ALA A 382 7.04 -0.89 8.42
CA ALA A 382 6.40 -1.88 9.30
C ALA A 382 7.37 -2.43 10.34
N GLU A 383 8.64 -2.66 9.97
CA GLU A 383 9.68 -3.11 10.90
C GLU A 383 9.93 -2.07 12.00
N HIS A 384 10.15 -0.81 11.63
CA HIS A 384 10.41 0.27 12.59
C HIS A 384 9.20 0.60 13.47
N ILE A 385 7.97 0.57 12.91
CA ILE A 385 6.73 0.77 13.66
C ILE A 385 6.55 -0.32 14.72
N ARG A 386 6.81 -1.58 14.35
CA ARG A 386 6.75 -2.72 15.27
C ARG A 386 7.79 -2.59 16.38
N ASP A 387 9.03 -2.29 16.01
CA ASP A 387 10.15 -2.22 16.96
C ASP A 387 10.00 -1.03 17.92
N ALA A 388 9.36 0.04 17.48
CA ALA A 388 8.99 1.18 18.33
C ALA A 388 7.79 0.90 19.26
N GLY A 389 7.09 -0.22 19.08
CA GLY A 389 5.95 -0.60 19.93
C GLY A 389 4.77 0.38 19.84
N PHE A 390 4.50 0.93 18.66
CA PHE A 390 3.42 1.90 18.45
C PHE A 390 2.05 1.30 18.75
N SER A 391 1.16 2.12 19.33
CA SER A 391 -0.26 1.80 19.42
C SER A 391 -0.89 1.65 18.04
N GLU A 392 -2.08 1.04 17.94
CA GLU A 392 -2.77 0.90 16.65
C GLU A 392 -3.05 2.26 15.98
N VAL A 393 -3.46 3.27 16.74
CA VAL A 393 -3.74 4.60 16.17
C VAL A 393 -2.46 5.31 15.73
N ARG A 394 -1.35 5.17 16.48
CA ARG A 394 -0.04 5.74 16.10
C ARG A 394 0.56 5.02 14.89
N ALA A 395 0.45 3.70 14.83
CA ALA A 395 0.83 2.92 13.65
C ALA A 395 0.02 3.31 12.41
N ALA A 396 -1.30 3.51 12.57
CA ALA A 396 -2.16 3.97 11.48
C ALA A 396 -1.78 5.38 11.00
N ARG A 397 -1.44 6.31 11.91
CA ARG A 397 -0.90 7.64 11.57
C ARG A 397 0.38 7.51 10.74
N ALA A 398 1.32 6.71 11.20
CA ALA A 398 2.59 6.52 10.53
C ALA A 398 2.41 6.05 9.07
N PHE A 399 1.60 5.01 8.86
CA PHE A 399 1.31 4.55 7.50
C PHE A 399 0.49 5.54 6.67
N ALA A 400 -0.48 6.24 7.26
CA ALA A 400 -1.28 7.22 6.54
C ALA A 400 -0.40 8.35 5.99
N LEU A 401 0.45 8.94 6.84
CA LEU A 401 1.31 10.05 6.44
C LEU A 401 2.42 9.61 5.47
N LEU A 402 3.03 8.43 5.68
CA LEU A 402 3.98 7.85 4.73
C LEU A 402 3.35 7.69 3.35
N ASN A 403 2.16 7.11 3.27
CA ASN A 403 1.52 6.82 1.99
C ASN A 403 0.91 8.06 1.33
N MET A 404 0.45 9.04 2.09
CA MET A 404 0.08 10.36 1.57
C MET A 404 1.29 11.05 0.94
N THR A 405 2.45 10.98 1.60
CA THR A 405 3.72 11.52 1.10
C THR A 405 4.11 10.86 -0.22
N MET A 406 4.10 9.53 -0.30
CA MET A 406 4.42 8.80 -1.52
C MET A 406 3.38 9.01 -2.64
N HIS A 407 2.10 9.19 -2.31
CA HIS A 407 1.09 9.54 -3.31
C HIS A 407 1.38 10.94 -3.91
N ASN A 408 1.68 11.93 -3.09
CA ASN A 408 2.06 13.26 -3.57
C ASN A 408 3.35 13.22 -4.41
N ALA A 409 4.31 12.39 -4.01
CA ALA A 409 5.52 12.14 -4.77
C ALA A 409 5.22 11.52 -6.15
N ALA A 410 4.23 10.60 -6.23
CA ALA A 410 3.75 10.07 -7.50
C ALA A 410 3.15 11.17 -8.39
N VAL A 411 2.29 12.04 -7.83
CA VAL A 411 1.68 13.16 -8.57
C VAL A 411 2.76 14.11 -9.09
N ALA A 412 3.72 14.49 -8.25
CA ALA A 412 4.83 15.39 -8.62
C ALA A 412 5.80 14.75 -9.65
N CYS A 413 6.12 13.48 -9.48
CA CYS A 413 6.93 12.73 -10.43
C CYS A 413 6.26 12.64 -11.81
N TRP A 414 4.96 12.32 -11.85
CA TRP A 414 4.19 12.24 -13.09
C TRP A 414 3.99 13.60 -13.74
N ASP A 415 3.82 14.67 -12.96
CA ASP A 415 3.84 16.04 -13.47
C ASP A 415 5.15 16.32 -14.23
N THR A 416 6.29 16.05 -13.62
CA THR A 416 7.60 16.28 -14.21
C THR A 416 7.83 15.41 -15.45
N LYS A 417 7.50 14.09 -15.36
CA LYS A 417 7.67 13.15 -16.47
C LYS A 417 6.91 13.56 -17.71
N TYR A 418 5.66 13.93 -17.56
CA TYR A 418 4.80 14.26 -18.69
C TYR A 418 4.90 15.71 -19.14
N PHE A 419 5.48 16.58 -18.31
CA PHE A 419 5.88 17.93 -18.74
C PHE A 419 7.09 17.87 -19.70
N TYR A 420 8.14 17.13 -19.35
CA TYR A 420 9.34 17.04 -20.18
C TYR A 420 9.22 15.97 -21.27
N PHE A 421 8.61 14.84 -21.01
CA PHE A 421 8.32 13.74 -21.94
C PHE A 421 9.56 13.21 -22.67
N ASN A 422 10.73 13.14 -22.00
CA ASN A 422 12.01 12.82 -22.60
C ASN A 422 12.27 11.31 -22.75
N ALA A 423 13.14 10.96 -23.70
CA ALA A 423 13.51 9.60 -24.07
C ALA A 423 14.24 8.84 -22.96
N ARG A 424 14.11 7.51 -22.96
CA ARG A 424 14.89 6.59 -22.12
C ARG A 424 16.30 6.36 -22.67
N PRO A 425 17.29 5.96 -21.81
CA PRO A 425 18.65 5.67 -22.26
C PRO A 425 18.71 4.67 -23.42
N THR A 426 17.92 3.61 -23.37
CA THR A 426 17.83 2.57 -24.42
C THR A 426 17.22 3.07 -25.73
N GLN A 427 16.46 4.16 -25.71
CA GLN A 427 15.94 4.80 -26.92
C GLN A 427 17.04 5.61 -27.63
N LEU A 428 17.88 6.33 -26.87
CA LEU A 428 18.99 7.12 -27.42
C LEU A 428 20.20 6.24 -27.78
N VAL A 429 20.46 5.19 -26.98
CA VAL A 429 21.59 4.26 -27.15
C VAL A 429 21.05 2.82 -27.13
N PRO A 430 20.59 2.28 -28.26
CA PRO A 430 20.02 0.93 -28.35
C PRO A 430 20.96 -0.21 -27.95
N ALA A 431 22.27 0.07 -27.87
CA ALA A 431 23.29 -0.89 -27.42
C ALA A 431 23.30 -1.12 -25.89
N ILE A 432 22.58 -0.30 -25.11
CA ILE A 432 22.45 -0.49 -23.66
C ILE A 432 21.61 -1.75 -23.38
N LYS A 433 22.19 -2.67 -22.60
CA LYS A 433 21.50 -3.88 -22.09
C LYS A 433 21.04 -3.61 -20.68
N THR A 434 19.74 -3.58 -20.47
CA THR A 434 19.18 -3.27 -19.14
C THR A 434 19.25 -4.47 -18.18
N GLY A 435 19.54 -4.21 -16.92
CA GLY A 435 19.51 -5.20 -15.84
C GLY A 435 18.11 -5.42 -15.23
N THR A 436 17.10 -4.66 -15.72
CA THR A 436 15.70 -4.74 -15.28
C THR A 436 14.76 -4.37 -16.42
N GLY A 437 13.45 -4.58 -16.25
CA GLY A 437 12.44 -4.19 -17.23
C GLY A 437 12.42 -2.67 -17.51
N ILE A 438 12.17 -2.29 -18.76
CA ILE A 438 12.05 -0.89 -19.17
C ILE A 438 10.64 -0.41 -18.88
N PRO A 439 10.43 0.63 -18.04
CA PRO A 439 9.10 1.13 -17.74
C PRO A 439 8.46 1.84 -18.94
N ASN A 440 7.13 1.68 -19.10
CA ASN A 440 6.36 2.26 -20.20
C ASN A 440 5.91 3.72 -19.92
N PHE A 441 6.87 4.58 -19.55
CA PHE A 441 6.68 6.01 -19.28
C PHE A 441 8.01 6.79 -19.42
N PRO A 442 7.98 8.14 -19.58
CA PRO A 442 9.18 8.96 -19.78
C PRO A 442 10.24 8.82 -18.69
N ALA A 443 11.49 9.15 -19.03
CA ALA A 443 12.64 8.96 -18.15
C ALA A 443 12.65 9.93 -16.96
N TYR A 444 12.72 11.24 -17.22
CA TYR A 444 12.96 12.29 -16.22
C TYR A 444 11.68 12.68 -15.47
N VAL A 445 11.67 12.67 -14.17
CA VAL A 445 12.67 12.21 -13.18
C VAL A 445 12.47 10.74 -12.84
N SER A 446 13.44 10.10 -12.17
CA SER A 446 13.33 8.72 -11.73
C SER A 446 12.21 8.53 -10.68
N GLY A 447 11.23 7.65 -10.97
CA GLY A 447 10.15 7.33 -10.03
C GLY A 447 10.67 6.71 -8.73
N HIS A 448 11.58 5.72 -8.81
CA HIS A 448 12.19 5.11 -7.63
C HIS A 448 12.90 6.12 -6.74
N SER A 449 13.67 7.05 -7.35
CA SER A 449 14.33 8.12 -6.59
C SER A 449 13.32 9.02 -5.87
N THR A 450 12.23 9.39 -6.56
CA THR A 450 11.20 10.28 -6.00
C THR A 450 10.43 9.61 -4.85
N PHE A 451 9.99 8.37 -5.04
CA PHE A 451 9.32 7.62 -3.96
C PHE A 451 10.24 7.40 -2.77
N SER A 452 11.47 6.96 -3.03
CA SER A 452 12.41 6.63 -1.96
C SER A 452 12.83 7.84 -1.15
N ALA A 453 13.14 8.97 -1.82
CA ALA A 453 13.50 10.19 -1.10
C ALA A 453 12.33 10.76 -0.28
N SER A 454 11.10 10.68 -0.80
CA SER A 454 9.93 11.16 -0.06
C SER A 454 9.62 10.30 1.17
N ALA A 455 9.75 8.98 1.03
CA ALA A 455 9.56 8.04 2.14
C ALA A 455 10.68 8.20 3.18
N ALA A 456 11.95 8.28 2.74
CA ALA A 456 13.10 8.48 3.63
C ALA A 456 12.99 9.78 4.44
N GLU A 457 12.57 10.89 3.82
CA GLU A 457 12.40 12.17 4.51
C GLU A 457 11.32 12.07 5.60
N PHE A 458 10.17 11.45 5.31
CA PHE A 458 9.11 11.25 6.29
C PHE A 458 9.53 10.28 7.40
N LEU A 459 10.16 9.15 7.06
CA LEU A 459 10.61 8.16 8.05
C LEU A 459 11.74 8.69 8.91
N SER A 460 12.61 9.55 8.38
CA SER A 460 13.65 10.25 9.15
C SER A 460 13.08 11.21 10.19
N TYR A 461 11.95 11.86 9.88
CA TYR A 461 11.21 12.63 10.88
C TYR A 461 10.60 11.71 11.96
N LEU A 462 10.00 10.61 11.57
CA LEU A 462 9.31 9.70 12.49
C LEU A 462 10.29 8.90 13.36
N PHE A 463 11.44 8.52 12.81
CA PHE A 463 12.49 7.71 13.44
C PHE A 463 13.86 8.38 13.28
N PRO A 464 14.13 9.50 13.97
CA PRO A 464 15.37 10.29 13.75
C PRO A 464 16.68 9.51 13.96
N ALA A 465 16.67 8.50 14.83
CA ALA A 465 17.82 7.66 15.07
C ALA A 465 18.25 6.81 13.86
N HIS A 466 17.34 6.59 12.89
CA HIS A 466 17.56 5.81 11.69
C HIS A 466 17.61 6.66 10.41
N SER A 467 17.69 7.98 10.51
CA SER A 467 17.66 8.87 9.33
C SER A 467 18.77 8.56 8.33
N GLY A 468 19.98 8.26 8.79
CA GLY A 468 21.11 7.88 7.94
C GLY A 468 20.86 6.59 7.16
N ASP A 469 20.18 5.61 7.75
CA ASP A 469 19.83 4.35 7.09
C ASP A 469 18.80 4.59 5.99
N PHE A 470 17.77 5.39 6.25
CA PHE A 470 16.75 5.72 5.25
C PHE A 470 17.32 6.53 4.08
N GLU A 471 18.21 7.49 4.33
CA GLU A 471 18.90 8.25 3.29
C GLU A 471 19.80 7.35 2.43
N ALA A 472 20.52 6.41 3.06
CA ALA A 472 21.35 5.44 2.35
C ALA A 472 20.49 4.50 1.48
N MET A 473 19.37 4.00 1.99
CA MET A 473 18.41 3.18 1.24
C MET A 473 17.83 3.94 0.04
N ALA A 474 17.45 5.21 0.21
CA ALA A 474 16.93 6.04 -0.87
C ALA A 474 17.99 6.29 -1.96
N SER A 475 19.24 6.52 -1.57
CA SER A 475 20.37 6.65 -2.49
C SER A 475 20.64 5.35 -3.24
N GLU A 476 20.64 4.20 -2.56
CA GLU A 476 20.82 2.88 -3.17
C GLU A 476 19.69 2.58 -4.17
N ALA A 477 18.43 2.84 -3.81
CA ALA A 477 17.28 2.68 -4.69
C ALA A 477 17.39 3.56 -5.95
N SER A 478 17.88 4.78 -5.79
CA SER A 478 18.13 5.72 -6.88
C SER A 478 19.23 5.19 -7.82
N MET A 479 20.39 4.82 -7.27
CA MET A 479 21.52 4.29 -8.04
C MET A 479 21.20 2.97 -8.74
N SER A 480 20.30 2.16 -8.18
CA SER A 480 19.84 0.92 -8.80
C SER A 480 19.27 1.16 -10.20
N ARG A 481 18.68 2.32 -10.47
CA ARG A 481 18.09 2.67 -11.77
C ARG A 481 19.13 3.01 -12.81
N LEU A 482 20.21 3.68 -12.40
CA LEU A 482 21.37 3.96 -13.23
C LEU A 482 22.11 2.65 -13.58
N TYR A 483 22.40 1.81 -12.57
CA TYR A 483 23.01 0.49 -12.78
C TYR A 483 22.15 -0.44 -13.64
N GLY A 484 20.83 -0.34 -13.51
CA GLY A 484 19.86 -1.07 -14.30
C GLY A 484 19.70 -0.59 -15.74
N GLY A 485 20.33 0.53 -16.13
CA GLY A 485 20.35 1.04 -17.50
C GLY A 485 19.04 1.71 -17.96
N ILE A 486 18.15 2.08 -17.05
CA ILE A 486 16.81 2.60 -17.39
C ILE A 486 16.59 4.08 -17.06
N HIS A 487 17.56 4.72 -16.40
CA HIS A 487 17.57 6.14 -16.08
C HIS A 487 18.96 6.74 -16.22
N TYR A 488 19.02 8.03 -16.50
CA TYR A 488 20.23 8.82 -16.45
C TYR A 488 20.53 9.27 -15.00
N ARG A 489 21.76 9.76 -14.73
CA ARG A 489 22.11 10.32 -13.43
C ARG A 489 21.23 11.51 -13.07
N LYS A 490 20.99 12.41 -14.03
CA LYS A 490 20.10 13.56 -13.83
C LYS A 490 18.67 13.16 -13.47
N ASP A 491 18.16 12.07 -14.04
CA ASP A 491 16.85 11.55 -13.64
C ASP A 491 16.84 11.13 -12.17
N CYS A 492 17.91 10.49 -11.73
CA CYS A 492 18.07 10.00 -10.36
C CYS A 492 18.21 11.17 -9.37
N GLU A 493 19.11 12.12 -9.64
CA GLU A 493 19.34 13.30 -8.80
C GLU A 493 18.08 14.18 -8.70
N GLY A 494 17.47 14.50 -9.86
CA GLY A 494 16.22 15.28 -9.88
C GLY A 494 15.08 14.60 -9.13
N GLY A 495 15.01 13.27 -9.21
CA GLY A 495 14.04 12.48 -8.45
C GLY A 495 14.27 12.52 -6.93
N LEU A 496 15.52 12.44 -6.48
CA LEU A 496 15.86 12.56 -5.05
C LEU A 496 15.49 13.93 -4.49
N VAL A 497 15.81 15.02 -5.23
CA VAL A 497 15.44 16.39 -4.82
C VAL A 497 13.93 16.54 -4.74
N LEU A 498 13.21 16.16 -5.81
CA LEU A 498 11.76 16.27 -5.87
C LEU A 498 11.07 15.48 -4.73
N GLY A 499 11.51 14.25 -4.50
CA GLY A 499 10.97 13.42 -3.43
C GLY A 499 11.20 14.02 -2.05
N LYS A 500 12.41 14.53 -1.79
CA LYS A 500 12.75 15.21 -0.53
C LYS A 500 11.89 16.45 -0.29
N ASP A 501 11.64 17.26 -1.32
CA ASP A 501 10.81 18.45 -1.21
C ASP A 501 9.34 18.10 -0.89
N VAL A 502 8.81 17.04 -1.51
CA VAL A 502 7.47 16.52 -1.17
C VAL A 502 7.41 16.00 0.27
N GLY A 503 8.43 15.23 0.71
CA GLY A 503 8.53 14.73 2.07
C GLY A 503 8.55 15.85 3.10
N LYS A 504 9.41 16.84 2.90
CA LYS A 504 9.49 18.04 3.75
C LYS A 504 8.17 18.78 3.83
N HIS A 505 7.46 18.94 2.69
CA HIS A 505 6.16 19.61 2.71
C HIS A 505 5.19 18.93 3.67
N ILE A 506 5.02 17.61 3.61
CA ILE A 506 4.11 16.90 4.50
C ILE A 506 4.58 16.96 5.96
N VAL A 507 5.88 16.83 6.21
CA VAL A 507 6.45 16.94 7.55
C VAL A 507 6.17 18.32 8.16
N GLU A 508 6.48 19.41 7.43
CA GLU A 508 6.39 20.78 7.97
C GLU A 508 4.96 21.34 8.01
N THR A 509 4.10 20.94 7.06
CA THR A 509 2.76 21.54 6.97
C THR A 509 1.66 20.70 7.60
N PHE A 510 1.93 19.43 7.92
CA PHE A 510 0.94 18.54 8.51
C PHE A 510 1.48 17.73 9.69
N ALA A 511 2.53 16.92 9.51
CA ALA A 511 2.95 15.94 10.51
C ALA A 511 3.40 16.58 11.84
N LYS A 512 4.16 17.68 11.80
CA LYS A 512 4.58 18.45 12.99
C LYS A 512 3.45 19.27 13.63
N LEU A 513 2.34 19.42 12.94
CA LEU A 513 1.24 20.29 13.36
C LEU A 513 -0.03 19.51 13.71
N ASP A 514 0.01 18.21 13.61
CA ASP A 514 -1.18 17.37 13.78
C ASP A 514 -1.50 17.02 15.24
N GLY A 515 -0.63 17.38 16.18
CA GLY A 515 -0.84 17.22 17.62
C GLY A 515 -0.44 15.84 18.17
N ALA A 516 0.28 15.02 17.40
CA ALA A 516 0.67 13.67 17.83
C ALA A 516 2.06 13.60 18.51
N ASP A 517 2.83 14.70 18.49
CA ASP A 517 4.20 14.80 19.03
C ASP A 517 4.23 15.39 20.45
#